data_5b412767eb698a0f59e138a7ffe47c3e
#
_entry.id   5b412767eb698a0f59e138a7ffe47c3e
#
_cell.length_a   1.000
_cell.length_b   1.000
_cell.length_c   1.000
_cell.angle_alpha   90.00
_cell.angle_beta   90.00
_cell.angle_gamma   90.00
#
_symmetry.space_group_name_H-M   'P 1'
#
loop_
_entity.id
_entity.type
_entity.pdbx_description
1 polymer ?
#
loop_
_entity_poly.entity_id
_entity_poly.type
_entity_poly.pdbx_seq_one_letter_code
_entity_poly.pdbx_strand_id
1 'polypeptide(L)'
;MATRARQPHHSDLAIHPGEILAEELEARAMTQRALAEAIGRPEQVISEIIHGKKGITAETALQLSRVFGVSAEFWMNLQTSYALTVARRSAGARRGKVNRTPRKSAALRRAATR
;
A
#
# COMPACT_ATOMS: atom_id res chain seq x y z
N MET A 1 7.70 -22.88 -4.85
CA MET A 1 7.34 -22.69 -4.72
C MET A 1 6.34 -22.15 -4.76
N ALA A 2 6.06 -22.07 -5.14
CA ALA A 2 4.95 -21.69 -5.34
C ALA A 2 4.21 -21.41 -4.33
N THR A 3 4.41 -21.72 -3.62
CA THR A 3 3.74 -21.63 -2.64
C THR A 3 3.27 -20.41 -2.36
N ARG A 4 3.71 -19.56 -2.58
CA ARG A 4 3.29 -18.49 -2.20
C ARG A 4 2.27 -18.06 -2.82
N ALA A 5 2.12 -18.43 -3.64
CA ALA A 5 1.19 -17.99 -4.31
C ALA A 5 -0.04 -18.05 -3.69
N ARG A 6 -0.27 -18.80 -3.08
CA ARG A 6 -1.39 -18.92 -2.63
C ARG A 6 -1.79 -18.24 -1.62
N GLN A 7 -1.47 -17.75 -1.12
CA GLN A 7 -1.88 -17.22 -0.18
C GLN A 7 -2.56 -16.31 -0.17
N PRO A 8 -2.89 -16.04 -0.05
CA PRO A 8 -3.47 -15.32 0.18
C PRO A 8 -4.37 -14.63 0.17
N HIS A 9 -4.73 -14.68 -0.01
CA HIS A 9 -5.68 -14.09 -0.14
C HIS A 9 -6.03 -13.43 0.95
N HIS A 10 -6.76 -13.17 1.34
CA HIS A 10 -7.12 -12.46 2.34
C HIS A 10 -6.48 -12.75 3.46
N SER A 11 -5.35 -12.77 3.42
CA SER A 11 -4.73 -13.06 4.57
C SER A 11 -4.74 -11.87 5.43
N ASP A 12 -4.43 -12.03 6.65
CA ASP A 12 -4.38 -10.99 7.55
C ASP A 12 -3.11 -10.23 7.49
N LEU A 13 -2.21 -10.57 6.67
CA LEU A 13 -0.96 -9.88 6.60
C LEU A 13 -1.13 -8.59 5.84
N ALA A 14 -0.69 -7.50 6.42
CA ALA A 14 -0.73 -6.23 5.77
C ALA A 14 0.67 -5.95 5.25
N ILE A 15 0.92 -6.26 4.00
CA ILE A 15 2.24 -6.08 3.44
C ILE A 15 2.32 -4.70 2.83
N HIS A 16 3.16 -3.86 3.40
CA HIS A 16 3.31 -2.51 2.90
C HIS A 16 4.05 -2.52 1.57
N PRO A 17 3.65 -1.70 0.61
CA PRO A 17 4.35 -1.67 -0.68
C PRO A 17 5.83 -1.40 -0.54
N GLY A 18 6.23 -0.73 0.53
CA GLY A 18 7.65 -0.47 0.78
C GLY A 18 8.48 -1.72 0.93
N GLU A 19 7.87 -2.81 1.42
CA GLU A 19 8.59 -4.06 1.54
C GLU A 19 8.89 -4.62 0.17
N ILE A 20 7.94 -4.50 -0.75
CA ILE A 20 8.15 -4.97 -2.11
C ILE A 20 9.17 -4.08 -2.81
N LEU A 21 9.12 -2.78 -2.54
CA LEU A 21 10.08 -1.86 -3.12
C LEU A 21 11.49 -2.22 -2.68
N ALA A 22 11.66 -2.53 -1.39
CA ALA A 22 12.97 -2.91 -0.88
C ALA A 22 13.47 -4.17 -1.57
N GLU A 23 12.57 -5.13 -1.80
CA GLU A 23 12.96 -6.36 -2.48
C GLU A 23 13.37 -6.09 -3.92
N GLU A 24 12.68 -5.18 -4.58
CA GLU A 24 13.03 -4.85 -5.96
C GLU A 24 14.40 -4.20 -6.02
N LEU A 25 14.69 -3.32 -5.09
CA LEU A 25 15.98 -2.68 -5.08
C LEU A 25 17.08 -3.70 -4.84
N GLU A 26 16.83 -4.61 -3.93
CA GLU A 26 17.82 -5.62 -3.64
C GLU A 26 18.04 -6.53 -4.84
N ALA A 27 16.97 -6.95 -5.48
CA ALA A 27 17.08 -7.83 -6.63
C ALA A 27 17.82 -7.18 -7.78
N ARG A 28 17.77 -5.87 -7.87
CA ARG A 28 18.44 -5.15 -8.94
C ARG A 28 19.76 -4.56 -8.52
N ALA A 29 20.19 -4.81 -7.30
CA ALA A 29 21.42 -4.26 -6.75
C ALA A 29 21.40 -2.74 -6.86
N MET A 30 20.27 -2.13 -6.58
CA MET A 30 20.09 -0.69 -6.71
C MET A 30 19.92 -0.09 -5.34
N THR A 31 20.58 1.04 -5.09
CA THR A 31 20.44 1.70 -3.79
C THR A 31 19.24 2.62 -3.78
N GLN A 32 18.80 2.99 -2.59
CA GLN A 32 17.73 3.96 -2.46
C GLN A 32 18.11 5.27 -3.11
N ARG A 33 19.37 5.64 -2.97
CA ARG A 33 19.83 6.88 -3.56
C ARG A 33 19.76 6.84 -5.08
N ALA A 34 20.16 5.71 -5.66
CA ALA A 34 20.12 5.58 -7.11
C ALA A 34 18.68 5.67 -7.61
N LEU A 35 17.76 5.04 -6.90
CA LEU A 35 16.37 5.11 -7.28
C LEU A 35 15.87 6.55 -7.16
N ALA A 36 16.21 7.21 -6.07
CA ALA A 36 15.77 8.59 -5.88
C ALA A 36 16.25 9.47 -7.03
N GLU A 37 17.48 9.27 -7.43
CA GLU A 37 18.00 10.05 -8.55
C GLU A 37 17.27 9.71 -9.84
N ALA A 38 16.97 8.46 -10.05
CA ALA A 38 16.32 8.04 -11.27
C ALA A 38 14.91 8.62 -11.40
N ILE A 39 14.20 8.80 -10.29
CA ILE A 39 12.86 9.32 -10.36
C ILE A 39 12.79 10.80 -9.99
N GLY A 40 13.92 11.40 -9.65
CA GLY A 40 13.95 12.84 -9.39
C GLY A 40 13.30 13.22 -8.08
N ARG A 41 13.42 12.40 -7.07
CA ARG A 41 12.85 12.69 -5.77
C ARG A 41 13.91 12.58 -4.69
N PRO A 42 13.72 13.21 -3.57
CA PRO A 42 14.70 13.09 -2.48
C PRO A 42 14.80 11.68 -1.97
N GLU A 43 15.98 11.28 -1.58
CA GLU A 43 16.19 9.93 -1.07
C GLU A 43 15.31 9.67 0.15
N GLN A 44 15.01 10.69 0.92
CA GLN A 44 14.18 10.54 2.08
C GLN A 44 12.79 10.01 1.73
N VAL A 45 12.26 10.39 0.57
CA VAL A 45 10.96 9.92 0.14
C VAL A 45 11.01 8.40 -0.04
N ILE A 46 12.07 7.90 -0.67
CA ILE A 46 12.20 6.47 -0.88
C ILE A 46 12.34 5.77 0.46
N SER A 47 13.14 6.32 1.35
CA SER A 47 13.35 5.73 2.65
C SER A 47 12.04 5.65 3.44
N GLU A 48 11.23 6.68 3.36
CA GLU A 48 9.96 6.69 4.09
C GLU A 48 9.00 5.64 3.56
N ILE A 49 9.00 5.41 2.27
CA ILE A 49 8.16 4.38 1.70
C ILE A 49 8.65 3.01 2.15
N ILE A 50 9.94 2.79 2.07
CA ILE A 50 10.50 1.49 2.44
C ILE A 50 10.25 1.17 3.91
N HIS A 51 10.30 2.18 4.75
CA HIS A 51 10.08 1.95 6.17
C HIS A 51 8.62 2.05 6.59
N GLY A 52 7.73 2.13 5.63
CA GLY A 52 6.31 2.10 5.92
C GLY A 52 5.72 3.39 6.41
N LYS A 53 6.47 4.49 6.35
CA LYS A 53 5.96 5.74 6.84
C LYS A 53 5.16 6.49 5.82
N LYS A 54 5.30 6.16 4.56
CA LYS A 54 4.54 6.75 3.50
C LYS A 54 4.08 5.69 2.56
N GLY A 55 2.94 5.93 1.90
CA GLY A 55 2.43 5.00 0.91
C GLY A 55 2.89 5.38 -0.48
N ILE A 56 2.40 4.63 -1.46
CA ILE A 56 2.70 4.87 -2.86
C ILE A 56 1.56 5.69 -3.43
N THR A 57 1.88 6.84 -3.97
CA THR A 57 0.88 7.65 -4.66
C THR A 57 0.90 7.29 -6.13
N ALA A 58 -0.11 7.77 -6.87
CA ALA A 58 -0.16 7.50 -8.30
C ALA A 58 1.07 8.04 -9.01
N GLU A 59 1.53 9.20 -8.59
CA GLU A 59 2.72 9.78 -9.20
C GLU A 59 3.94 8.90 -8.97
N THR A 60 4.11 8.43 -7.75
CA THR A 60 5.23 7.55 -7.43
C THR A 60 5.11 6.24 -8.20
N ALA A 61 3.87 5.71 -8.30
CA ALA A 61 3.67 4.48 -9.03
C ALA A 61 4.08 4.62 -10.48
N LEU A 62 3.77 5.75 -11.09
CA LEU A 62 4.17 5.99 -12.47
C LEU A 62 5.69 6.09 -12.59
N GLN A 63 6.32 6.74 -11.63
CA GLN A 63 7.76 6.87 -11.65
C GLN A 63 8.44 5.52 -11.48
N LEU A 64 7.94 4.70 -10.57
CA LEU A 64 8.52 3.39 -10.35
C LEU A 64 8.33 2.50 -11.57
N SER A 65 7.19 2.65 -12.21
CA SER A 65 6.90 1.88 -13.40
C SER A 65 7.94 2.15 -14.49
N ARG A 66 8.36 3.38 -14.62
CA ARG A 66 9.35 3.72 -15.62
C ARG A 66 10.70 3.11 -15.31
N VAL A 67 11.07 3.08 -14.06
CA VAL A 67 12.38 2.58 -13.69
C VAL A 67 12.43 1.05 -13.73
N PHE A 68 11.38 0.42 -13.20
CA PHE A 68 11.41 -1.03 -13.05
C PHE A 68 10.72 -1.80 -14.16
N GLY A 69 9.94 -1.12 -14.97
CA GLY A 69 9.21 -1.81 -16.03
C GLY A 69 8.00 -2.57 -15.55
N VAL A 70 7.62 -2.39 -14.31
CA VAL A 70 6.44 -3.02 -13.75
C VAL A 70 5.34 -1.99 -13.79
N SER A 71 4.12 -2.37 -14.09
CA SER A 71 3.06 -1.39 -14.30
C SER A 71 2.78 -0.55 -13.07
N ALA A 72 2.29 0.66 -13.29
CA ALA A 72 1.90 1.52 -12.18
C ALA A 72 0.75 0.90 -11.41
N GLU A 73 -0.11 0.16 -12.11
CA GLU A 73 -1.23 -0.51 -11.45
C GLU A 73 -0.76 -1.55 -10.46
N PHE A 74 0.35 -2.20 -10.76
CA PHE A 74 0.92 -3.16 -9.83
C PHE A 74 1.20 -2.48 -8.49
N TRP A 75 1.86 -1.33 -8.54
CA TRP A 75 2.21 -0.61 -7.32
C TRP A 75 0.99 -0.08 -6.60
N MET A 76 0.00 0.41 -7.36
CA MET A 76 -1.21 0.93 -6.73
C MET A 76 -2.05 -0.20 -6.15
N ASN A 77 -2.03 -1.37 -6.76
CA ASN A 77 -2.76 -2.50 -6.20
C ASN A 77 -2.14 -2.94 -4.87
N LEU A 78 -0.82 -2.90 -4.75
CA LEU A 78 -0.19 -3.20 -3.50
C LEU A 78 -0.62 -2.19 -2.44
N GLN A 79 -0.64 -0.93 -2.79
CA GLN A 79 -1.03 0.12 -1.87
C GLN A 79 -2.48 -0.05 -1.43
N THR A 80 -3.36 -0.32 -2.36
CA THR A 80 -4.77 -0.48 -2.06
C THR A 80 -5.01 -1.69 -1.16
N SER A 81 -4.36 -2.80 -1.45
CA SER A 81 -4.50 -3.98 -0.64
C SER A 81 -4.04 -3.74 0.78
N TYR A 82 -2.91 -3.06 0.91
CA TYR A 82 -2.40 -2.75 2.24
C TYR A 82 -3.38 -1.86 2.98
N ALA A 83 -3.83 -0.79 2.34
CA ALA A 83 -4.72 0.16 2.97
C ALA A 83 -6.03 -0.50 3.41
N LEU A 84 -6.57 -1.38 2.56
CA LEU A 84 -7.80 -2.05 2.91
C LEU A 84 -7.61 -3.04 4.06
N THR A 85 -6.49 -3.73 4.07
CA THR A 85 -6.21 -4.68 5.15
C THR A 85 -6.11 -3.95 6.48
N VAL A 86 -5.40 -2.83 6.48
CA VAL A 86 -5.25 -2.05 7.70
C VAL A 86 -6.61 -1.50 8.14
N ALA A 87 -7.39 -1.00 7.19
CA ALA A 87 -8.69 -0.44 7.52
C ALA A 87 -9.63 -1.51 8.06
N ARG A 88 -9.57 -2.72 7.50
CA ARG A 88 -10.41 -3.80 7.99
C ARG A 88 -10.04 -4.22 9.39
N ARG A 89 -8.76 -4.21 9.70
CA ARG A 89 -8.34 -4.54 11.04
C ARG A 89 -8.82 -3.49 12.02
N SER A 90 -8.71 -2.23 11.65
CA SER A 90 -9.18 -1.17 12.52
C SER A 90 -10.68 -1.22 12.69
N ALA A 91 -11.40 -1.50 11.62
CA ALA A 91 -12.84 -1.57 11.68
C ALA A 91 -13.28 -2.73 12.56
N GLY A 92 -12.59 -3.85 12.45
CA GLY A 92 -12.90 -5.00 13.28
C GLY A 92 -12.68 -4.71 14.74
N ALA A 93 -11.57 -4.05 15.04
CA ALA A 93 -11.28 -3.71 16.42
C ALA A 93 -12.32 -2.74 16.95
N ARG A 94 -12.70 -1.75 16.16
CA ARG A 94 -13.68 -0.80 16.60
C ARG A 94 -15.02 -1.43 16.76
N ARG A 95 -15.39 -2.34 15.86
CA ARG A 95 -16.66 -2.99 15.96
C ARG A 95 -16.74 -3.81 17.21
N GLY A 96 -15.66 -4.39 17.61
CA GLY A 96 -15.67 -5.17 18.81
C GLY A 96 -15.87 -4.33 20.03
N LYS A 97 -15.54 -3.04 20.05
CA LYS A 97 -15.69 -2.26 21.14
C LYS A 97 -16.94 -1.51 21.16
N VAL A 98 -17.43 -1.01 20.12
CA VAL A 98 -18.54 -0.20 20.12
C VAL A 98 -19.44 -0.47 19.07
N ASN A 99 -20.65 -0.41 19.24
CA ASN A 99 -21.54 -0.59 18.27
C ASN A 99 -22.25 0.56 17.81
N ARG A 100 -21.84 1.77 17.81
CA ARG A 100 -22.52 2.81 17.28
C ARG A 100 -22.26 3.04 15.86
N THR A 101 -21.39 2.35 15.22
CA THR A 101 -21.10 2.45 13.83
C THR A 101 -22.28 2.37 12.96
N PRO A 102 -23.22 1.48 13.21
CA PRO A 102 -24.37 1.40 12.34
C PRO A 102 -25.13 2.69 12.24
N ARG A 103 -25.21 3.44 13.32
CA ARG A 103 -25.91 4.65 13.27
C ARG A 103 -25.23 5.65 12.37
N LYS A 104 -23.94 5.73 12.41
CA LYS A 104 -23.26 6.57 11.57
C LYS A 104 -23.44 6.19 10.15
N SER A 105 -23.44 4.93 9.84
CA SER A 105 -23.64 4.45 8.52
C SER A 105 -25.01 4.84 7.99
N ALA A 106 -25.98 4.74 8.82
CA ALA A 106 -27.32 5.10 8.40
C ALA A 106 -27.39 6.58 8.04
N ALA A 107 -26.72 7.40 8.80
CA ALA A 107 -26.73 8.80 8.50
C ALA A 107 -26.08 9.09 7.18
N LEU A 108 -25.00 8.42 6.89
CA LEU A 108 -24.34 8.60 5.63
C LEU A 108 -25.20 8.15 4.50
N ARG A 109 -25.90 7.05 4.66
CA ARG A 109 -26.73 6.57 3.64
C ARG A 109 -27.84 7.52 3.37
N ARG A 110 -28.44 8.09 4.38
CA ARG A 110 -29.49 9.01 4.18
C ARG A 110 -29.00 10.21 3.44
N ALA A 111 -27.85 10.73 3.74
CA ALA A 111 -27.31 11.86 3.05
C ALA A 111 -27.10 11.53 1.59
N ALA A 112 -26.65 10.35 1.32
CA ALA A 112 -26.37 9.97 -0.04
C ALA A 112 -27.61 9.84 -0.88
N THR A 113 -28.73 9.54 -0.30
CA THR A 113 -29.90 9.38 -1.08
C THR A 113 -30.63 10.65 -1.29
N ARG A 114 -30.26 11.75 -0.73
CA ARG A 114 -30.92 12.93 -0.95
C ARG A 114 -30.41 13.62 -1.99
#